data_c3f85fc43905db14c7763ea8be6d89f8
#
_entry.id   c3f85fc43905db14c7763ea8be6d89f8
#
_cell.length_a   1.000
_cell.length_b   1.000
_cell.length_c   1.000
_cell.angle_alpha   90.00
_cell.angle_beta   90.00
_cell.angle_gamma   90.00
#
_symmetry.space_group_name_H-M   'P 1'
#
loop_
_entity.id
_entity.type
_entity.pdbx_description
1 polymer ?
#
loop_
_entity_poly.entity_id
_entity_poly.type
_entity_poly.pdbx_seq_one_letter_code
_entity_poly.pdbx_strand_id
1 'polypeptide(L)'
;MAKKTAVVDLGSNSIRMVIFEKTSRYGFYTTCEYKRKVRLGENAYNNGKILQEEAMQRAEDALAFFKQCTLKHKCKKIFIVGTSALRDAPNSKNFIKRIKDNLSLNIRCIDGKSESYLGGLAALNLLSPFKDGTTLDIGGGSSELCLIKNNRIISCISLDIGTVRLKELFYDTGKMDSLEEFIKPILEQIPKEFCNQNLIAIGGSLRAISNSIMQKNSYPLKNLHDFRYMLDEEKGHILKIFNSNLDSLINFGIKKDRFDTIKEGIFIFLKIAEKIKAKQVITSGVGIREGVYLQDLLRPKITFPPNFNPSLKCLQDKFLQSKQKNKTPHFALQIFTTLKNLHKLNDNY
;
A
#
# COMPACT_ATOMS: atom_id res chain seq x y z
N MET A 1 23.42 -14.48 -12.81
CA MET A 1 22.53 -13.34 -13.14
C MET A 1 21.52 -13.15 -12.02
N ALA A 2 21.33 -11.93 -11.56
CA ALA A 2 20.31 -11.58 -10.57
C ALA A 2 18.92 -11.99 -11.08
N LYS A 3 18.10 -12.58 -10.20
CA LYS A 3 16.75 -13.06 -10.58
C LYS A 3 15.75 -11.93 -10.41
N LYS A 4 15.07 -11.54 -11.50
CA LYS A 4 14.00 -10.53 -11.47
C LYS A 4 12.64 -11.21 -11.34
N THR A 5 11.80 -10.63 -10.49
CA THR A 5 10.41 -11.05 -10.26
C THR A 5 9.51 -9.84 -10.42
N ALA A 6 8.50 -9.95 -11.27
CA ALA A 6 7.45 -8.95 -11.40
C ALA A 6 6.27 -9.32 -10.49
N VAL A 7 5.71 -8.33 -9.82
CA VAL A 7 4.47 -8.47 -9.06
C VAL A 7 3.49 -7.43 -9.55
N VAL A 8 2.32 -7.90 -9.98
CA VAL A 8 1.21 -7.08 -10.47
C VAL A 8 0.06 -7.15 -9.47
N ASP A 9 -0.43 -5.99 -9.07
CA ASP A 9 -1.61 -5.79 -8.24
C ASP A 9 -2.73 -5.23 -9.12
N LEU A 10 -3.81 -5.98 -9.24
CA LEU A 10 -5.00 -5.67 -10.03
C LEU A 10 -6.10 -5.11 -9.13
N GLY A 11 -6.00 -3.82 -8.84
CA GLY A 11 -6.96 -3.12 -7.98
C GLY A 11 -8.14 -2.51 -8.73
N SER A 12 -9.16 -2.08 -7.97
CA SER A 12 -10.40 -1.49 -8.53
C SER A 12 -10.17 -0.18 -9.29
N ASN A 13 -9.21 0.65 -8.87
CA ASN A 13 -8.92 1.95 -9.50
C ASN A 13 -7.72 1.91 -10.44
N SER A 14 -6.67 1.20 -10.07
CA SER A 14 -5.43 1.16 -10.85
C SER A 14 -4.77 -0.21 -10.80
N ILE A 15 -4.10 -0.57 -11.89
CA ILE A 15 -3.21 -1.72 -11.94
C ILE A 15 -1.77 -1.23 -11.77
N ARG A 16 -1.01 -1.90 -10.92
CA ARG A 16 0.38 -1.55 -10.64
C ARG A 16 1.27 -2.77 -10.78
N MET A 17 2.45 -2.57 -11.35
CA MET A 17 3.50 -3.60 -11.42
C MET A 17 4.78 -3.06 -10.80
N VAL A 18 5.42 -3.87 -9.98
CA VAL A 18 6.77 -3.64 -9.47
C VAL A 18 7.67 -4.78 -9.91
N ILE A 19 8.87 -4.46 -10.38
CA ILE A 19 9.89 -5.44 -10.69
C ILE A 19 10.96 -5.38 -9.60
N PHE A 20 11.10 -6.48 -8.88
CA PHE A 20 12.11 -6.69 -7.85
C PHE A 20 13.29 -7.46 -8.44
N GLU A 21 14.50 -7.05 -8.08
CA GLU A 21 15.74 -7.75 -8.42
C GLU A 21 16.38 -8.30 -7.15
N LYS A 22 16.48 -9.63 -7.07
CA LYS A 22 17.12 -10.33 -5.97
C LYS A 22 18.63 -10.31 -6.16
N THR A 23 19.38 -9.79 -5.20
CA THR A 23 20.84 -9.66 -5.23
C THR A 23 21.55 -10.73 -4.42
N SER A 24 20.98 -11.13 -3.29
CA SER A 24 21.51 -12.18 -2.40
C SER A 24 20.36 -12.97 -1.77
N ARG A 25 20.65 -13.80 -0.75
CA ARG A 25 19.62 -14.62 -0.10
C ARG A 25 18.41 -13.79 0.37
N TYR A 26 18.66 -12.63 0.97
CA TYR A 26 17.63 -11.72 1.51
C TYR A 26 17.75 -10.30 0.94
N GLY A 27 18.79 -10.02 0.14
CA GLY A 27 18.96 -8.73 -0.51
C GLY A 27 18.12 -8.62 -1.78
N PHE A 28 17.44 -7.50 -1.93
CA PHE A 28 16.68 -7.17 -3.12
C PHE A 28 16.45 -5.66 -3.21
N TYR A 29 16.12 -5.18 -4.39
CA TYR A 29 15.68 -3.80 -4.59
C TYR A 29 14.63 -3.73 -5.70
N THR A 30 13.88 -2.62 -5.71
CA THR A 30 12.95 -2.29 -6.78
C THR A 30 13.72 -1.74 -7.98
N THR A 31 13.60 -2.40 -9.13
CA THR A 31 14.22 -1.95 -10.39
C THR A 31 13.36 -0.88 -11.06
N CYS A 32 12.05 -1.10 -11.11
CA CYS A 32 11.09 -0.16 -11.69
C CYS A 32 9.67 -0.44 -11.20
N GLU A 33 8.84 0.60 -11.30
CA GLU A 33 7.42 0.56 -10.99
C GLU A 33 6.62 1.14 -12.17
N TYR A 34 5.51 0.49 -12.49
CA TYR A 34 4.55 0.92 -13.51
C TYR A 34 3.17 1.04 -12.91
N LYS A 35 2.43 2.07 -13.30
CA LYS A 35 1.04 2.30 -12.90
C LYS A 35 0.19 2.60 -14.13
N ARG A 36 -1.00 2.00 -14.18
CA ARG A 36 -2.06 2.33 -15.16
C ARG A 36 -3.36 2.57 -14.41
N LYS A 37 -4.00 3.71 -14.65
CA LYS A 37 -5.33 4.03 -14.11
C LYS A 37 -6.35 3.38 -15.06
N VAL A 38 -6.89 2.24 -14.68
CA VAL A 38 -7.82 1.41 -15.49
C VAL A 38 -9.25 1.52 -15.00
N ARG A 39 -9.45 1.86 -13.72
CA ARG A 39 -10.77 1.92 -13.08
C ARG A 39 -11.60 0.64 -13.33
N LEU A 40 -11.00 -0.51 -13.02
CA LEU A 40 -11.66 -1.81 -13.25
C LEU A 40 -12.99 -1.94 -12.51
N GLY A 41 -13.15 -1.26 -11.35
CA GLY A 41 -14.39 -1.20 -10.58
C GLY A 41 -15.34 -0.09 -11.01
N GLU A 42 -15.06 0.66 -12.09
CA GLU A 42 -15.91 1.78 -12.54
C GLU A 42 -17.29 1.29 -12.97
N ASN A 43 -18.34 1.94 -12.44
CA ASN A 43 -19.76 1.60 -12.67
C ASN A 43 -20.14 0.17 -12.27
N ALA A 44 -19.33 -0.49 -11.43
CA ALA A 44 -19.64 -1.84 -11.00
C ALA A 44 -20.53 -1.87 -9.77
N TYR A 45 -20.30 -1.00 -8.80
CA TYR A 45 -21.02 -1.07 -7.51
C TYR A 45 -22.50 -0.72 -7.60
N ASN A 46 -22.88 0.13 -8.54
CA ASN A 46 -24.28 0.45 -8.85
C ASN A 46 -24.96 -0.58 -9.77
N ASN A 47 -24.18 -1.47 -10.40
CA ASN A 47 -24.66 -2.44 -11.41
C ASN A 47 -24.39 -3.89 -10.98
N GLY A 48 -24.78 -4.26 -9.78
CA GLY A 48 -24.64 -5.65 -9.29
C GLY A 48 -23.19 -6.16 -9.22
N LYS A 49 -22.21 -5.27 -9.10
CA LYS A 49 -20.78 -5.53 -9.09
C LYS A 49 -20.23 -6.14 -10.40
N ILE A 50 -20.94 -5.98 -11.51
CA ILE A 50 -20.54 -6.49 -12.82
C ILE A 50 -19.44 -5.59 -13.41
N LEU A 51 -18.30 -6.16 -13.76
CA LEU A 51 -17.23 -5.46 -14.47
C LEU A 51 -17.71 -5.05 -15.86
N GLN A 52 -17.51 -3.77 -16.19
CA GLN A 52 -17.90 -3.24 -17.49
C GLN A 52 -16.87 -3.62 -18.55
N GLU A 53 -17.34 -3.84 -19.80
CA GLU A 53 -16.49 -4.34 -20.89
C GLU A 53 -15.33 -3.38 -21.20
N GLU A 54 -15.59 -2.07 -21.22
CA GLU A 54 -14.54 -1.07 -21.48
C GLU A 54 -13.48 -1.06 -20.38
N ALA A 55 -13.88 -1.31 -19.12
CA ALA A 55 -12.94 -1.39 -17.99
C ALA A 55 -12.10 -2.68 -18.06
N MET A 56 -12.72 -3.80 -18.48
CA MET A 56 -12.01 -5.05 -18.73
C MET A 56 -11.02 -4.91 -19.88
N GLN A 57 -11.40 -4.22 -20.97
CA GLN A 57 -10.48 -3.97 -22.10
C GLN A 57 -9.29 -3.11 -21.68
N ARG A 58 -9.52 -2.00 -20.95
CA ARG A 58 -8.42 -1.18 -20.39
C ARG A 58 -7.48 -1.99 -19.50
N ALA A 59 -8.02 -2.94 -18.72
CA ALA A 59 -7.24 -3.81 -17.86
C ALA A 59 -6.41 -4.82 -18.66
N GLU A 60 -6.98 -5.40 -19.73
CA GLU A 60 -6.27 -6.28 -20.64
C GLU A 60 -5.11 -5.58 -21.34
N ASP A 61 -5.33 -4.36 -21.87
CA ASP A 61 -4.30 -3.55 -22.52
C ASP A 61 -3.15 -3.23 -21.54
N ALA A 62 -3.50 -2.90 -20.29
CA ALA A 62 -2.49 -2.65 -19.25
C ALA A 62 -1.68 -3.91 -18.92
N LEU A 63 -2.32 -5.07 -18.86
CA LEU A 63 -1.65 -6.37 -18.62
C LEU A 63 -0.78 -6.77 -19.80
N ALA A 64 -1.22 -6.53 -21.05
CA ALA A 64 -0.43 -6.75 -22.25
C ALA A 64 0.85 -5.91 -22.23
N PHE A 65 0.73 -4.62 -21.90
CA PHE A 65 1.89 -3.74 -21.72
C PHE A 65 2.82 -4.25 -20.61
N PHE A 66 2.30 -4.68 -19.47
CA PHE A 66 3.12 -5.19 -18.38
C PHE A 66 3.82 -6.50 -18.76
N LYS A 67 3.17 -7.38 -19.53
CA LYS A 67 3.81 -8.58 -20.10
C LYS A 67 5.03 -8.21 -20.94
N GLN A 68 4.91 -7.22 -21.84
CA GLN A 68 6.05 -6.72 -22.63
C GLN A 68 7.18 -6.17 -21.74
N CYS A 69 6.84 -5.40 -20.71
CA CYS A 69 7.82 -4.91 -19.74
C CYS A 69 8.55 -6.07 -19.04
N THR A 70 7.84 -7.14 -18.63
CA THR A 70 8.48 -8.29 -17.97
C THR A 70 9.45 -9.02 -18.90
N LEU A 71 9.14 -9.12 -20.18
CA LEU A 71 10.03 -9.69 -21.20
C LEU A 71 11.27 -8.80 -21.39
N LYS A 72 11.08 -7.49 -21.58
CA LYS A 72 12.18 -6.51 -21.71
C LYS A 72 13.14 -6.56 -20.52
N HIS A 73 12.61 -6.65 -19.30
CA HIS A 73 13.40 -6.73 -18.07
C HIS A 73 13.93 -8.15 -17.76
N LYS A 74 13.62 -9.14 -18.61
CA LYS A 74 14.03 -10.55 -18.45
C LYS A 74 13.60 -11.13 -17.09
N CYS A 75 12.36 -10.84 -16.67
CA CYS A 75 11.81 -11.37 -15.43
C CYS A 75 11.68 -12.89 -15.51
N LYS A 76 12.08 -13.60 -14.45
CA LYS A 76 11.98 -15.06 -14.35
C LYS A 76 10.67 -15.53 -13.73
N LYS A 77 10.00 -14.66 -12.98
CA LYS A 77 8.71 -14.91 -12.36
C LYS A 77 7.80 -13.71 -12.57
N ILE A 78 6.51 -13.98 -12.71
CA ILE A 78 5.45 -12.98 -12.67
C ILE A 78 4.37 -13.47 -11.71
N PHE A 79 4.00 -12.65 -10.74
CA PHE A 79 2.85 -12.86 -9.86
C PHE A 79 1.82 -11.79 -10.17
N ILE A 80 0.57 -12.20 -10.41
CA ILE A 80 -0.54 -11.29 -10.65
C ILE A 80 -1.60 -11.61 -9.62
N VAL A 81 -1.91 -10.65 -8.74
CA VAL A 81 -2.97 -10.76 -7.75
C VAL A 81 -4.12 -9.84 -8.11
N GLY A 82 -5.33 -10.38 -8.10
CA GLY A 82 -6.56 -9.63 -8.26
C GLY A 82 -7.25 -9.47 -6.91
N THR A 83 -7.70 -8.26 -6.61
CA THR A 83 -8.28 -7.87 -5.33
C THR A 83 -9.79 -7.60 -5.43
N SER A 84 -10.35 -6.68 -4.66
CA SER A 84 -11.80 -6.55 -4.46
C SER A 84 -12.62 -6.47 -5.75
N ALA A 85 -12.19 -5.73 -6.78
CA ALA A 85 -12.95 -5.63 -8.03
C ALA A 85 -13.17 -7.00 -8.71
N LEU A 86 -12.12 -7.85 -8.71
CA LEU A 86 -12.24 -9.20 -9.26
C LEU A 86 -12.91 -10.19 -8.30
N ARG A 87 -12.66 -10.03 -7.00
CA ARG A 87 -13.24 -10.90 -5.97
C ARG A 87 -14.76 -10.77 -5.92
N ASP A 88 -15.27 -9.54 -6.02
CA ASP A 88 -16.67 -9.21 -5.83
C ASP A 88 -17.50 -9.38 -7.12
N ALA A 89 -16.86 -9.40 -8.29
CA ALA A 89 -17.56 -9.39 -9.57
C ALA A 89 -18.03 -10.77 -10.00
N PRO A 90 -19.33 -10.95 -10.32
CA PRO A 90 -19.87 -12.22 -10.78
C PRO A 90 -19.28 -12.69 -12.13
N ASN A 91 -18.85 -11.76 -12.98
CA ASN A 91 -18.24 -12.03 -14.28
C ASN A 91 -16.70 -12.11 -14.26
N SER A 92 -16.08 -12.09 -13.08
CA SER A 92 -14.61 -12.11 -12.94
C SER A 92 -13.96 -13.36 -13.53
N LYS A 93 -14.62 -14.53 -13.43
CA LYS A 93 -14.09 -15.79 -13.99
C LYS A 93 -13.92 -15.71 -15.51
N ASN A 94 -14.87 -15.07 -16.21
CA ASN A 94 -14.81 -14.88 -17.67
C ASN A 94 -13.64 -13.96 -18.03
N PHE A 95 -13.46 -12.86 -17.30
CA PHE A 95 -12.33 -11.97 -17.50
C PHE A 95 -10.98 -12.64 -17.22
N ILE A 96 -10.83 -13.39 -16.13
CA ILE A 96 -9.60 -14.14 -15.81
C ILE A 96 -9.28 -15.16 -16.91
N LYS A 97 -10.30 -15.87 -17.41
CA LYS A 97 -10.13 -16.82 -18.53
C LYS A 97 -9.66 -16.08 -19.79
N ARG A 98 -10.30 -14.97 -20.16
CA ARG A 98 -9.92 -14.12 -21.30
C ARG A 98 -8.44 -13.69 -21.22
N ILE A 99 -7.98 -13.24 -20.06
CA ILE A 99 -6.57 -12.85 -19.84
C ILE A 99 -5.62 -14.04 -20.00
N LYS A 100 -6.03 -15.20 -19.50
CA LYS A 100 -5.23 -16.43 -19.67
C LYS A 100 -5.13 -16.85 -21.13
N ASP A 101 -6.25 -16.83 -21.86
CA ASP A 101 -6.31 -17.26 -23.26
C ASP A 101 -5.57 -16.28 -24.18
N ASN A 102 -5.78 -14.97 -24.01
CA ASN A 102 -5.20 -13.94 -24.89
C ASN A 102 -3.75 -13.61 -24.56
N LEU A 103 -3.41 -13.57 -23.25
CA LEU A 103 -2.11 -13.10 -22.79
C LEU A 103 -1.23 -14.19 -22.16
N SER A 104 -1.75 -15.40 -21.97
CA SER A 104 -1.06 -16.48 -21.23
C SER A 104 -0.59 -16.02 -19.83
N LEU A 105 -1.36 -15.16 -19.18
CA LEU A 105 -1.12 -14.66 -17.83
C LEU A 105 -2.09 -15.31 -16.86
N ASN A 106 -1.58 -15.75 -15.70
CA ASN A 106 -2.41 -16.34 -14.65
C ASN A 106 -2.67 -15.30 -13.56
N ILE A 107 -3.93 -14.92 -13.37
CA ILE A 107 -4.37 -14.03 -12.29
C ILE A 107 -4.82 -14.90 -11.12
N ARG A 108 -4.26 -14.66 -9.95
CA ARG A 108 -4.72 -15.23 -8.69
C ARG A 108 -5.63 -14.21 -8.00
N CYS A 109 -6.94 -14.47 -8.03
CA CYS A 109 -7.87 -13.70 -7.21
C CYS A 109 -7.68 -14.12 -5.74
N ILE A 110 -7.46 -13.17 -4.86
CA ILE A 110 -7.24 -13.40 -3.42
C ILE A 110 -8.42 -12.88 -2.60
N ASP A 111 -8.68 -13.55 -1.48
CA ASP A 111 -9.66 -13.08 -0.50
C ASP A 111 -9.13 -11.87 0.30
N GLY A 112 -10.04 -11.16 0.96
CA GLY A 112 -9.70 -9.93 1.67
C GLY A 112 -8.76 -10.15 2.87
N LYS A 113 -8.82 -11.32 3.53
CA LYS A 113 -7.89 -11.67 4.62
C LYS A 113 -6.48 -11.88 4.11
N SER A 114 -6.35 -12.56 2.96
CA SER A 114 -5.06 -12.73 2.28
C SER A 114 -4.49 -11.40 1.81
N GLU A 115 -5.33 -10.50 1.29
CA GLU A 115 -4.95 -9.14 0.89
C GLU A 115 -4.41 -8.34 2.09
N SER A 116 -5.17 -8.33 3.20
CA SER A 116 -4.78 -7.73 4.47
C SER A 116 -3.47 -8.31 5.01
N TYR A 117 -3.34 -9.65 5.01
CA TYR A 117 -2.12 -10.34 5.45
C TYR A 117 -0.88 -9.90 4.65
N LEU A 118 -0.99 -9.80 3.33
CA LEU A 118 0.13 -9.40 2.47
C LEU A 118 0.55 -7.94 2.74
N GLY A 119 -0.40 -7.03 2.94
CA GLY A 119 -0.12 -5.65 3.38
C GLY A 119 0.59 -5.60 4.73
N GLY A 120 0.08 -6.38 5.70
CA GLY A 120 0.69 -6.53 7.03
C GLY A 120 2.09 -7.13 6.98
N LEU A 121 2.31 -8.15 6.13
CA LEU A 121 3.61 -8.79 5.93
C LEU A 121 4.66 -7.80 5.40
N ALA A 122 4.27 -6.95 4.45
CA ALA A 122 5.15 -5.91 3.93
C ALA A 122 5.52 -4.89 5.01
N ALA A 123 4.52 -4.41 5.76
CA ALA A 123 4.72 -3.45 6.84
C ALA A 123 5.64 -4.01 7.95
N LEU A 124 5.36 -5.24 8.40
CA LEU A 124 6.12 -5.93 9.44
C LEU A 124 7.62 -6.08 9.10
N ASN A 125 7.94 -6.31 7.83
CA ASN A 125 9.29 -6.63 7.40
C ASN A 125 10.09 -5.43 6.88
N LEU A 126 9.43 -4.35 6.44
CA LEU A 126 10.08 -3.27 5.70
C LEU A 126 9.99 -1.90 6.37
N LEU A 127 9.11 -1.70 7.34
CA LEU A 127 9.12 -0.50 8.20
C LEU A 127 10.20 -0.63 9.27
N SER A 128 10.59 0.51 9.83
CA SER A 128 11.41 0.52 11.05
C SER A 128 10.71 -0.28 12.16
N PRO A 129 11.44 -0.95 13.04
CA PRO A 129 10.85 -1.80 14.06
C PRO A 129 9.78 -1.07 14.88
N PHE A 130 8.61 -1.66 15.00
CA PHE A 130 7.52 -1.26 15.90
C PHE A 130 6.99 -2.51 16.60
N LYS A 131 6.57 -2.36 17.85
CA LYS A 131 6.11 -3.50 18.66
C LYS A 131 4.71 -3.93 18.26
N ASP A 132 3.79 -2.97 18.20
CA ASP A 132 2.37 -3.20 17.99
C ASP A 132 1.79 -2.13 17.06
N GLY A 133 0.82 -2.51 16.24
CA GLY A 133 0.12 -1.60 15.34
C GLY A 133 -1.00 -2.28 14.58
N THR A 134 -1.93 -1.50 14.08
CA THR A 134 -2.96 -1.95 13.14
C THR A 134 -2.73 -1.31 11.79
N THR A 135 -2.52 -2.12 10.75
CA THR A 135 -2.43 -1.59 9.38
C THR A 135 -3.82 -1.20 8.87
N LEU A 136 -3.85 -0.21 8.01
CA LEU A 136 -5.04 0.17 7.24
C LEU A 136 -4.61 0.40 5.79
N ASP A 137 -5.09 -0.42 4.88
CA ASP A 137 -4.97 -0.21 3.43
C ASP A 137 -6.34 0.15 2.86
N ILE A 138 -6.49 1.36 2.35
CA ILE A 138 -7.74 1.82 1.74
C ILE A 138 -7.64 1.63 0.23
N GLY A 139 -8.34 0.62 -0.26
CA GLY A 139 -8.48 0.31 -1.67
C GLY A 139 -9.64 1.05 -2.35
N GLY A 140 -9.90 0.69 -3.62
CA GLY A 140 -11.06 1.22 -4.35
C GLY A 140 -12.38 0.60 -3.90
N GLY A 141 -12.42 -0.70 -3.65
CA GLY A 141 -13.64 -1.43 -3.32
C GLY A 141 -13.71 -1.92 -1.88
N SER A 142 -12.58 -2.09 -1.22
CA SER A 142 -12.49 -2.59 0.16
C SER A 142 -11.43 -1.84 0.95
N SER A 143 -11.41 -2.08 2.28
CA SER A 143 -10.36 -1.60 3.18
C SER A 143 -9.91 -2.74 4.07
N GLU A 144 -8.61 -2.95 4.13
CA GLU A 144 -7.97 -4.08 4.79
C GLU A 144 -7.28 -3.62 6.08
N LEU A 145 -7.53 -4.35 7.18
CA LEU A 145 -6.87 -4.15 8.46
C LEU A 145 -6.13 -5.42 8.88
N CYS A 146 -4.87 -5.26 9.28
CA CYS A 146 -4.06 -6.34 9.85
C CYS A 146 -3.53 -5.92 11.21
N LEU A 147 -3.83 -6.73 12.23
CA LEU A 147 -3.34 -6.53 13.58
C LEU A 147 -1.97 -7.16 13.74
N ILE A 148 -1.00 -6.35 14.13
CA ILE A 148 0.37 -6.78 14.43
C ILE A 148 0.61 -6.55 15.92
N LYS A 149 1.03 -7.61 16.63
CA LYS A 149 1.44 -7.54 18.05
C LYS A 149 2.72 -8.35 18.25
N ASN A 150 3.64 -7.80 19.02
CA ASN A 150 4.93 -8.45 19.33
C ASN A 150 5.64 -8.98 18.08
N ASN A 151 5.71 -8.15 17.02
CA ASN A 151 6.31 -8.49 15.73
C ASN A 151 5.69 -9.74 15.05
N ARG A 152 4.39 -9.99 15.27
CA ARG A 152 3.64 -11.08 14.64
C ARG A 152 2.31 -10.57 14.11
N ILE A 153 1.91 -11.09 12.97
CA ILE A 153 0.56 -10.89 12.44
C ILE A 153 -0.39 -11.78 13.26
N ILE A 154 -1.38 -11.16 13.88
CA ILE A 154 -2.34 -11.84 14.79
C ILE A 154 -3.67 -12.10 14.09
N SER A 155 -4.23 -11.08 13.41
CA SER A 155 -5.55 -11.15 12.80
C SER A 155 -5.62 -10.24 11.59
N CYS A 156 -6.42 -10.63 10.59
CA CYS A 156 -6.61 -9.91 9.35
C CYS A 156 -8.10 -9.86 9.01
N ILE A 157 -8.60 -8.70 8.65
CA ILE A 157 -9.98 -8.50 8.17
C ILE A 157 -9.98 -7.63 6.93
N SER A 158 -11.03 -7.74 6.14
CA SER A 158 -11.34 -6.85 5.03
C SER A 158 -12.77 -6.35 5.19
N LEU A 159 -12.95 -5.06 5.02
CA LEU A 159 -14.23 -4.38 5.13
C LEU A 159 -14.71 -3.98 3.74
N ASP A 160 -15.99 -4.15 3.47
CA ASP A 160 -16.63 -3.81 2.20
C ASP A 160 -16.84 -2.30 2.01
N ILE A 161 -15.80 -1.51 2.32
CA ILE A 161 -15.73 -0.07 2.10
C ILE A 161 -14.44 0.30 1.38
N GLY A 162 -14.56 1.06 0.30
CA GLY A 162 -13.43 1.54 -0.50
C GLY A 162 -13.81 2.84 -1.20
N THR A 163 -12.80 3.55 -1.70
CA THR A 163 -13.00 4.90 -2.24
C THR A 163 -13.90 4.95 -3.47
N VAL A 164 -13.77 4.01 -4.40
CA VAL A 164 -14.62 3.92 -5.60
C VAL A 164 -16.04 3.48 -5.22
N ARG A 165 -16.16 2.50 -4.32
CA ARG A 165 -17.46 2.03 -3.83
C ARG A 165 -18.26 3.15 -3.18
N LEU A 166 -17.66 3.92 -2.25
CA LEU A 166 -18.36 5.03 -1.61
C LEU A 166 -18.68 6.14 -2.61
N LYS A 167 -17.75 6.43 -3.51
CA LYS A 167 -17.99 7.42 -4.56
C LYS A 167 -19.24 7.08 -5.37
N GLU A 168 -19.33 5.89 -5.93
CA GLU A 168 -20.45 5.47 -6.78
C GLU A 168 -21.77 5.37 -6.00
N LEU A 169 -21.75 4.84 -4.79
CA LEU A 169 -22.98 4.62 -4.02
C LEU A 169 -23.56 5.91 -3.39
N PHE A 170 -22.71 6.88 -3.03
CA PHE A 170 -23.11 8.02 -2.23
C PHE A 170 -22.74 9.38 -2.83
N TYR A 171 -21.46 9.59 -3.18
CA TYR A 171 -21.00 10.90 -3.64
C TYR A 171 -21.55 11.27 -5.03
N ASP A 172 -21.51 10.34 -5.98
CA ASP A 172 -22.02 10.57 -7.33
C ASP A 172 -23.57 10.59 -7.40
N THR A 173 -24.23 9.92 -6.44
CA THR A 173 -25.69 9.85 -6.37
C THR A 173 -26.30 10.90 -5.46
N GLY A 174 -25.49 11.68 -4.73
CA GLY A 174 -25.96 12.69 -3.77
C GLY A 174 -26.61 12.10 -2.50
N LYS A 175 -26.53 10.79 -2.26
CA LYS A 175 -27.18 10.11 -1.11
C LYS A 175 -26.34 10.21 0.18
N MET A 176 -25.80 11.39 0.47
CA MET A 176 -24.89 11.58 1.62
C MET A 176 -25.56 11.32 2.97
N ASP A 177 -26.86 11.56 3.10
CA ASP A 177 -27.61 11.37 4.36
C ASP A 177 -27.63 9.90 4.82
N SER A 178 -27.58 8.95 3.89
CA SER A 178 -27.54 7.51 4.20
C SER A 178 -26.13 6.92 4.37
N LEU A 179 -25.07 7.72 4.19
CA LEU A 179 -23.69 7.25 4.28
C LEU A 179 -23.31 6.78 5.68
N GLU A 180 -23.72 7.53 6.72
CA GLU A 180 -23.43 7.16 8.12
C GLU A 180 -24.16 5.86 8.52
N GLU A 181 -25.41 5.70 8.09
CA GLU A 181 -26.18 4.47 8.32
C GLU A 181 -25.54 3.26 7.63
N PHE A 182 -25.06 3.44 6.40
CA PHE A 182 -24.36 2.41 5.64
C PHE A 182 -23.04 1.98 6.29
N ILE A 183 -22.23 2.93 6.77
CA ILE A 183 -20.88 2.62 7.26
C ILE A 183 -20.88 2.02 8.66
N LYS A 184 -21.86 2.37 9.50
CA LYS A 184 -21.95 1.95 10.91
C LYS A 184 -21.84 0.44 11.09
N PRO A 185 -22.68 -0.42 10.45
CA PRO A 185 -22.60 -1.89 10.61
C PRO A 185 -21.28 -2.46 10.09
N ILE A 186 -20.64 -1.79 9.11
CA ILE A 186 -19.33 -2.23 8.60
C ILE A 186 -18.24 -1.95 9.64
N LEU A 187 -18.25 -0.78 10.28
CA LEU A 187 -17.32 -0.44 11.34
C LEU A 187 -17.50 -1.32 12.60
N GLU A 188 -18.71 -1.80 12.85
CA GLU A 188 -19.00 -2.73 13.95
C GLU A 188 -18.34 -4.10 13.74
N GLN A 189 -18.02 -4.49 12.51
CA GLN A 189 -17.27 -5.71 12.20
C GLN A 189 -15.82 -5.66 12.66
N ILE A 190 -15.28 -4.47 12.98
CA ILE A 190 -13.90 -4.35 13.48
C ILE A 190 -13.84 -4.85 14.92
N PRO A 191 -13.13 -5.98 15.20
CA PRO A 191 -13.03 -6.52 16.55
C PRO A 191 -12.28 -5.53 17.46
N LYS A 192 -12.66 -5.52 18.75
CA LYS A 192 -12.02 -4.66 19.77
C LYS A 192 -10.50 -4.85 19.87
N GLU A 193 -10.00 -6.02 19.55
CA GLU A 193 -8.56 -6.34 19.56
C GLU A 193 -7.73 -5.52 18.58
N PHE A 194 -8.36 -4.97 17.51
CA PHE A 194 -7.73 -4.08 16.55
C PHE A 194 -7.49 -2.66 17.10
N CYS A 195 -8.04 -2.32 18.26
CA CYS A 195 -7.75 -1.04 18.90
C CYS A 195 -6.26 -0.93 19.20
N ASN A 196 -5.61 0.06 18.61
CA ASN A 196 -4.17 0.31 18.74
C ASN A 196 -3.86 1.79 18.55
N GLN A 197 -2.92 2.30 19.35
CA GLN A 197 -2.49 3.70 19.20
C GLN A 197 -1.73 3.96 17.90
N ASN A 198 -1.06 2.93 17.34
CA ASN A 198 -0.30 3.03 16.09
C ASN A 198 -1.14 2.51 14.93
N LEU A 199 -1.51 3.41 14.01
CA LEU A 199 -2.11 3.07 12.73
C LEU A 199 -1.03 3.09 11.66
N ILE A 200 -0.83 1.97 10.96
CA ILE A 200 0.11 1.87 9.85
C ILE A 200 -0.66 2.11 8.56
N ALA A 201 -0.43 3.27 7.95
CA ALA A 201 -1.14 3.78 6.79
C ALA A 201 -0.57 3.21 5.49
N ILE A 202 -1.33 2.37 4.80
CA ILE A 202 -1.01 1.76 3.51
C ILE A 202 -1.95 2.33 2.44
N GLY A 203 -1.57 2.25 1.18
CA GLY A 203 -2.44 2.64 0.07
C GLY A 203 -2.28 4.09 -0.38
N GLY A 204 -2.94 4.37 -1.49
CA GLY A 204 -2.67 5.62 -2.22
C GLY A 204 -3.28 6.85 -1.60
N SER A 205 -4.46 6.74 -0.98
CA SER A 205 -5.14 7.87 -0.34
C SER A 205 -4.41 8.29 0.93
N LEU A 206 -4.02 7.33 1.78
CA LEU A 206 -3.28 7.61 3.01
C LEU A 206 -1.89 8.21 2.72
N ARG A 207 -1.20 7.72 1.68
CA ARG A 207 0.06 8.33 1.23
C ARG A 207 -0.11 9.75 0.70
N ALA A 208 -1.24 10.07 0.05
CA ALA A 208 -1.52 11.42 -0.41
C ALA A 208 -1.72 12.38 0.77
N ILE A 209 -2.45 11.94 1.81
CA ILE A 209 -2.61 12.68 3.06
C ILE A 209 -1.25 12.94 3.72
N SER A 210 -0.43 11.89 3.89
CA SER A 210 0.90 12.00 4.48
C SER A 210 1.83 12.95 3.71
N ASN A 211 1.80 12.91 2.36
CA ASN A 211 2.55 13.86 1.53
C ASN A 211 2.09 15.30 1.74
N SER A 212 0.79 15.54 1.87
CA SER A 212 0.23 16.86 2.17
C SER A 212 0.69 17.38 3.52
N ILE A 213 0.72 16.52 4.55
CA ILE A 213 1.21 16.85 5.88
C ILE A 213 2.72 17.15 5.85
N MET A 214 3.52 16.34 5.14
CA MET A 214 4.94 16.58 4.94
C MET A 214 5.20 17.94 4.30
N GLN A 215 4.42 18.30 3.27
CA GLN A 215 4.52 19.61 2.60
C GLN A 215 4.15 20.75 3.55
N LYS A 216 3.02 20.64 4.27
CA LYS A 216 2.59 21.62 5.28
C LYS A 216 3.69 21.88 6.31
N ASN A 217 4.34 20.83 6.81
CA ASN A 217 5.33 20.89 7.87
C ASN A 217 6.76 21.12 7.33
N SER A 218 6.93 21.43 6.04
CA SER A 218 8.24 21.59 5.40
C SER A 218 9.21 20.46 5.75
N TYR A 219 8.70 19.21 5.74
CA TYR A 219 9.49 18.04 6.11
C TYR A 219 10.69 17.87 5.17
N PRO A 220 11.93 17.76 5.67
CA PRO A 220 13.13 17.87 4.84
C PRO A 220 13.37 16.69 3.90
N LEU A 221 12.80 15.51 4.21
CA LEU A 221 12.96 14.32 3.40
C LEU A 221 11.80 14.17 2.41
N LYS A 222 12.11 13.74 1.19
CA LYS A 222 11.09 13.43 0.16
C LYS A 222 10.52 12.02 0.29
N ASN A 223 11.06 11.21 1.21
CA ASN A 223 10.63 9.84 1.43
C ASN A 223 9.52 9.77 2.47
N LEU A 224 8.33 9.31 2.05
CA LEU A 224 7.19 9.14 2.96
C LEU A 224 7.20 7.81 3.73
N HIS A 225 8.05 6.85 3.35
CA HIS A 225 8.14 5.56 4.04
C HIS A 225 8.69 5.77 5.45
N ASP A 226 7.94 5.30 6.44
CA ASP A 226 8.18 5.52 7.88
C ASP A 226 7.99 6.98 8.38
N PHE A 227 7.37 7.86 7.55
CA PHE A 227 6.94 9.16 8.04
C PHE A 227 5.85 9.01 9.10
N ARG A 228 6.02 9.66 10.24
CA ARG A 228 5.14 9.54 11.42
C ARG A 228 4.56 10.88 11.80
N TYR A 229 3.30 10.89 12.20
CA TYR A 229 2.63 12.09 12.71
C TYR A 229 1.56 11.74 13.75
N MET A 230 1.27 12.68 14.64
CA MET A 230 0.17 12.56 15.60
C MET A 230 -1.14 12.96 14.92
N LEU A 231 -2.14 12.07 15.02
CA LEU A 231 -3.41 12.27 14.30
C LEU A 231 -4.15 13.52 14.79
N ASP A 232 -4.16 13.76 16.09
CA ASP A 232 -4.87 14.92 16.68
C ASP A 232 -4.25 16.25 16.22
N GLU A 233 -2.92 16.33 16.07
CA GLU A 233 -2.22 17.52 15.58
C GLU A 233 -2.54 17.84 14.12
N GLU A 234 -2.74 16.79 13.29
CA GLU A 234 -2.93 16.93 11.86
C GLU A 234 -4.40 16.83 11.42
N LYS A 235 -5.33 16.48 12.34
CA LYS A 235 -6.76 16.31 12.05
C LYS A 235 -7.37 17.56 11.42
N GLY A 236 -7.02 18.74 11.91
CA GLY A 236 -7.48 20.01 11.35
C GLY A 236 -7.06 20.23 9.90
N HIS A 237 -5.82 19.85 9.53
CA HIS A 237 -5.33 19.91 8.16
C HIS A 237 -6.04 18.89 7.25
N ILE A 238 -6.22 17.66 7.75
CA ILE A 238 -6.94 16.60 7.02
C ILE A 238 -8.38 17.01 6.75
N LEU A 239 -9.06 17.63 7.70
CA LEU A 239 -10.44 18.14 7.52
C LEU A 239 -10.49 19.32 6.53
N LYS A 240 -9.47 20.18 6.47
CA LYS A 240 -9.39 21.23 5.44
C LYS A 240 -9.32 20.61 4.03
N ILE A 241 -8.55 19.53 3.83
CA ILE A 241 -8.52 18.81 2.55
C ILE A 241 -9.89 18.21 2.23
N PHE A 242 -10.52 17.57 3.21
CA PHE A 242 -11.85 16.96 3.04
C PHE A 242 -12.93 17.96 2.61
N ASN A 243 -12.95 19.13 3.23
CA ASN A 243 -13.95 20.18 2.99
C ASN A 243 -13.63 21.10 1.80
N SER A 244 -12.42 20.98 1.20
CA SER A 244 -12.02 21.81 0.07
C SER A 244 -12.79 21.45 -1.21
N ASN A 245 -12.88 22.38 -2.16
CA ASN A 245 -13.34 22.07 -3.51
C ASN A 245 -12.23 21.35 -4.30
N LEU A 246 -12.59 20.75 -5.45
CA LEU A 246 -11.64 19.95 -6.25
C LEU A 246 -10.45 20.77 -6.72
N ASP A 247 -10.66 22.02 -7.14
CA ASP A 247 -9.60 22.88 -7.67
C ASP A 247 -8.59 23.28 -6.60
N SER A 248 -9.05 23.40 -5.35
CA SER A 248 -8.19 23.75 -4.21
C SER A 248 -7.31 22.58 -3.72
N LEU A 249 -7.60 21.34 -4.11
CA LEU A 249 -6.84 20.16 -3.68
C LEU A 249 -5.35 20.24 -4.08
N ILE A 250 -5.04 20.90 -5.18
CA ILE A 250 -3.66 21.09 -5.64
C ILE A 250 -2.84 21.91 -4.64
N ASN A 251 -3.46 22.88 -3.94
CA ASN A 251 -2.82 23.73 -2.94
C ASN A 251 -2.39 22.92 -1.69
N PHE A 252 -3.02 21.77 -1.47
CA PHE A 252 -2.66 20.82 -0.42
C PHE A 252 -1.64 19.75 -0.90
N GLY A 253 -1.07 19.90 -2.11
CA GLY A 253 -0.14 18.92 -2.67
C GLY A 253 -0.79 17.61 -3.11
N ILE A 254 -2.12 17.56 -3.19
CA ILE A 254 -2.85 16.40 -3.70
C ILE A 254 -2.72 16.35 -5.22
N LYS A 255 -2.28 15.21 -5.76
CA LYS A 255 -2.10 15.03 -7.21
C LYS A 255 -3.44 14.86 -7.90
N LYS A 256 -3.58 15.37 -9.14
CA LYS A 256 -4.81 15.32 -9.95
C LYS A 256 -5.40 13.91 -10.10
N ASP A 257 -4.56 12.86 -10.14
CA ASP A 257 -5.02 11.47 -10.24
C ASP A 257 -5.73 10.96 -8.98
N ARG A 258 -5.80 11.77 -7.90
CA ARG A 258 -6.47 11.50 -6.63
C ARG A 258 -7.69 12.37 -6.37
N PHE A 259 -7.92 13.41 -7.14
CA PHE A 259 -9.03 14.35 -6.90
C PHE A 259 -10.39 13.66 -6.81
N ASP A 260 -10.58 12.62 -7.59
CA ASP A 260 -11.81 11.86 -7.70
C ASP A 260 -12.10 10.87 -6.56
N THR A 261 -11.16 10.67 -5.63
CA THR A 261 -11.29 9.64 -4.58
C THR A 261 -10.63 10.00 -3.24
N ILE A 262 -10.07 11.21 -3.11
CA ILE A 262 -9.36 11.59 -1.88
C ILE A 262 -10.31 11.83 -0.71
N LYS A 263 -11.48 12.42 -0.96
CA LYS A 263 -12.46 12.72 0.08
C LYS A 263 -13.05 11.46 0.70
N GLU A 264 -13.43 10.50 -0.13
CA GLU A 264 -13.88 9.18 0.31
C GLU A 264 -12.78 8.47 1.11
N GLY A 265 -11.53 8.59 0.66
CA GLY A 265 -10.37 8.03 1.38
C GLY A 265 -10.15 8.67 2.75
N ILE A 266 -10.30 10.00 2.87
CA ILE A 266 -10.22 10.72 4.15
C ILE A 266 -11.37 10.31 5.06
N PHE A 267 -12.60 10.23 4.55
CA PHE A 267 -13.75 9.81 5.32
C PHE A 267 -13.55 8.42 5.93
N ILE A 268 -13.20 7.43 5.11
CA ILE A 268 -12.90 6.06 5.58
C ILE A 268 -11.79 6.07 6.63
N PHE A 269 -10.70 6.79 6.35
CA PHE A 269 -9.55 6.89 7.25
C PHE A 269 -9.95 7.40 8.64
N LEU A 270 -10.66 8.53 8.70
CA LEU A 270 -11.03 9.13 9.99
C LEU A 270 -12.00 8.24 10.77
N LYS A 271 -12.97 7.61 10.12
CA LYS A 271 -13.92 6.69 10.77
C LYS A 271 -13.24 5.44 11.33
N ILE A 272 -12.32 4.84 10.58
CA ILE A 272 -11.57 3.66 11.05
C ILE A 272 -10.57 4.05 12.13
N ALA A 273 -9.83 5.17 11.97
CA ALA A 273 -8.87 5.64 12.96
C ALA A 273 -9.53 5.91 14.33
N GLU A 274 -10.73 6.51 14.32
CA GLU A 274 -11.55 6.71 15.52
C GLU A 274 -11.96 5.36 16.13
N LYS A 275 -12.48 4.44 15.32
CA LYS A 275 -12.94 3.11 15.77
C LYS A 275 -11.83 2.30 16.45
N ILE A 276 -10.61 2.33 15.92
CA ILE A 276 -9.46 1.63 16.49
C ILE A 276 -8.68 2.45 17.52
N LYS A 277 -9.13 3.68 17.82
CA LYS A 277 -8.51 4.61 18.80
C LYS A 277 -7.06 4.95 18.46
N ALA A 278 -6.77 5.16 17.16
CA ALA A 278 -5.44 5.53 16.68
C ALA A 278 -5.04 6.94 17.17
N LYS A 279 -3.79 7.08 17.59
CA LYS A 279 -3.18 8.36 17.99
C LYS A 279 -2.04 8.77 17.06
N GLN A 280 -1.19 7.81 16.70
CA GLN A 280 -0.07 8.00 15.80
C GLN A 280 -0.31 7.28 14.47
N VAL A 281 0.07 7.92 13.39
CA VAL A 281 0.06 7.33 12.06
C VAL A 281 1.50 7.11 11.59
N ILE A 282 1.78 5.90 11.12
CA ILE A 282 3.06 5.51 10.52
C ILE A 282 2.80 5.22 9.04
N THR A 283 3.40 6.00 8.16
CA THR A 283 3.13 5.88 6.71
C THR A 283 3.97 4.78 6.10
N SER A 284 3.32 3.86 5.39
CA SER A 284 4.00 2.79 4.67
C SER A 284 4.12 3.10 3.17
N GLY A 285 5.36 3.14 2.68
CA GLY A 285 5.66 3.20 1.24
C GLY A 285 5.41 1.86 0.53
N VAL A 286 5.28 0.76 1.29
CA VAL A 286 5.10 -0.61 0.81
C VAL A 286 3.68 -1.11 1.07
N GLY A 287 3.29 -2.20 0.43
CA GLY A 287 1.95 -2.79 0.56
C GLY A 287 1.88 -4.19 -0.05
N ILE A 288 0.74 -4.54 -0.64
CA ILE A 288 0.46 -5.89 -1.16
C ILE A 288 1.55 -6.43 -2.10
N ARG A 289 2.12 -5.60 -2.98
CA ARG A 289 3.12 -6.04 -3.97
C ARG A 289 4.40 -6.50 -3.32
N GLU A 290 4.87 -5.75 -2.33
CA GLU A 290 6.02 -6.11 -1.51
C GLU A 290 5.69 -7.35 -0.68
N GLY A 291 4.47 -7.46 -0.13
CA GLY A 291 4.01 -8.64 0.60
C GLY A 291 4.03 -9.93 -0.24
N VAL A 292 3.52 -9.87 -1.48
CA VAL A 292 3.58 -11.01 -2.42
C VAL A 292 5.02 -11.40 -2.72
N TYR A 293 5.90 -10.42 -2.96
CA TYR A 293 7.32 -10.68 -3.19
C TYR A 293 8.01 -11.29 -1.96
N LEU A 294 7.77 -10.75 -0.77
CA LEU A 294 8.35 -11.25 0.48
C LEU A 294 7.86 -12.67 0.81
N GLN A 295 6.60 -12.98 0.54
CA GLN A 295 6.08 -14.34 0.71
C GLN A 295 6.84 -15.37 -0.13
N ASP A 296 7.28 -15.03 -1.35
CA ASP A 296 8.14 -15.88 -2.18
C ASP A 296 9.60 -15.88 -1.72
N LEU A 297 10.13 -14.71 -1.32
CA LEU A 297 11.54 -14.54 -0.95
C LEU A 297 11.89 -15.24 0.37
N LEU A 298 11.00 -15.14 1.37
CA LEU A 298 11.27 -15.55 2.75
C LEU A 298 10.94 -17.02 3.05
N ARG A 299 10.27 -17.73 2.14
CA ARG A 299 9.87 -19.14 2.37
C ARG A 299 10.97 -20.01 2.97
N PRO A 300 10.62 -20.87 3.94
CA PRO A 300 9.31 -21.09 4.58
C PRO A 300 8.98 -20.11 5.73
N LYS A 301 9.88 -19.18 6.04
CA LYS A 301 9.71 -18.15 7.07
C LYS A 301 8.87 -16.99 6.52
N ILE A 302 8.38 -16.15 7.43
CA ILE A 302 7.60 -14.94 7.10
C ILE A 302 8.32 -13.64 7.50
N THR A 303 9.44 -13.75 8.22
CA THR A 303 10.26 -12.62 8.68
C THR A 303 11.72 -12.82 8.32
N PHE A 304 12.44 -11.72 8.19
CA PHE A 304 13.90 -11.76 8.09
C PHE A 304 14.53 -12.33 9.38
N PRO A 305 15.79 -12.77 9.32
CA PRO A 305 16.54 -13.17 10.51
C PRO A 305 16.57 -12.01 11.55
N PRO A 306 16.72 -12.33 12.84
CA PRO A 306 16.90 -11.30 13.87
C PRO A 306 18.08 -10.37 13.53
N ASN A 307 17.93 -9.09 13.82
CA ASN A 307 18.92 -8.04 13.55
C ASN A 307 19.31 -7.86 12.05
N PHE A 308 18.47 -8.37 11.13
CA PHE A 308 18.68 -8.18 9.71
C PHE A 308 17.93 -6.92 9.22
N ASN A 309 18.68 -5.99 8.63
CA ASN A 309 18.11 -4.80 8.00
C ASN A 309 18.11 -4.97 6.47
N PRO A 310 16.94 -5.16 5.83
CA PRO A 310 16.84 -5.37 4.39
C PRO A 310 17.29 -4.16 3.57
N SER A 311 17.05 -2.93 4.07
CA SER A 311 17.46 -1.69 3.41
C SER A 311 18.98 -1.55 3.39
N LEU A 312 19.63 -1.81 4.53
CA LEU A 312 21.09 -1.81 4.61
C LEU A 312 21.70 -2.88 3.69
N LYS A 313 21.11 -4.09 3.68
CA LYS A 313 21.57 -5.17 2.80
C LYS A 313 21.44 -4.81 1.33
N CYS A 314 20.32 -4.15 0.96
CA CYS A 314 20.11 -3.66 -0.39
C CYS A 314 21.20 -2.64 -0.81
N LEU A 315 21.51 -1.67 0.07
CA LEU A 315 22.57 -0.69 -0.19
C LEU A 315 23.94 -1.36 -0.33
N GLN A 316 24.27 -2.30 0.57
CA GLN A 316 25.51 -3.06 0.49
C GLN A 316 25.63 -3.82 -0.83
N ASP A 317 24.61 -4.58 -1.21
CA ASP A 317 24.63 -5.38 -2.44
C ASP A 317 24.70 -4.51 -3.71
N LYS A 318 24.15 -3.30 -3.67
CA LYS A 318 24.11 -2.38 -4.81
C LYS A 318 25.41 -1.59 -4.99
N PHE A 319 26.04 -1.19 -3.90
CA PHE A 319 27.16 -0.24 -3.95
C PHE A 319 28.50 -0.82 -3.49
N LEU A 320 28.49 -1.93 -2.71
CA LEU A 320 29.73 -2.57 -2.24
C LEU A 320 30.12 -3.72 -3.17
N GLN A 321 30.97 -3.45 -4.13
CA GLN A 321 31.45 -4.45 -5.10
C GLN A 321 32.61 -5.31 -4.59
N SER A 322 33.20 -5.02 -3.43
CA SER A 322 34.37 -5.74 -2.94
C SER A 322 34.13 -6.45 -1.61
N LYS A 323 34.73 -7.65 -1.49
CA LYS A 323 34.82 -8.44 -0.23
C LYS A 323 35.79 -7.83 0.80
N GLN A 324 36.41 -6.69 0.52
CA GLN A 324 37.33 -6.04 1.47
C GLN A 324 36.56 -5.59 2.71
N LYS A 325 37.18 -5.82 3.88
CA LYS A 325 36.68 -5.32 5.17
C LYS A 325 36.52 -3.80 5.08
N ASN A 326 35.29 -3.35 4.90
CA ASN A 326 34.99 -1.96 4.70
C ASN A 326 35.08 -1.23 6.05
N LYS A 327 35.96 -0.26 6.17
CA LYS A 327 36.10 0.60 7.37
C LYS A 327 35.03 1.70 7.42
N THR A 328 34.21 1.84 6.36
CA THR A 328 33.18 2.87 6.25
C THR A 328 32.19 2.88 7.42
N PRO A 329 31.68 1.71 7.92
CA PRO A 329 30.80 1.72 9.09
C PRO A 329 31.44 2.32 10.34
N HIS A 330 32.74 2.03 10.53
CA HIS A 330 33.49 2.58 11.66
C HIS A 330 33.63 4.10 11.54
N PHE A 331 34.00 4.62 10.38
CA PHE A 331 34.10 6.05 10.14
C PHE A 331 32.72 6.74 10.21
N ALA A 332 31.68 6.11 9.67
CA ALA A 332 30.31 6.64 9.76
C ALA A 332 29.86 6.76 11.22
N LEU A 333 30.13 5.74 12.04
CA LEU A 333 29.82 5.78 13.47
C LEU A 333 30.61 6.86 14.20
N GLN A 334 31.92 7.03 13.88
CA GLN A 334 32.71 8.12 14.46
C GLN A 334 32.14 9.48 14.10
N ILE A 335 31.82 9.73 12.82
CA ILE A 335 31.21 10.97 12.36
C ILE A 335 29.87 11.20 13.06
N PHE A 336 29.01 10.19 13.12
CA PHE A 336 27.72 10.26 13.81
C PHE A 336 27.92 10.66 15.28
N THR A 337 28.80 9.98 15.99
CA THR A 337 29.08 10.26 17.41
C THR A 337 29.67 11.65 17.60
N THR A 338 30.61 12.06 16.75
CA THR A 338 31.26 13.39 16.83
C THR A 338 30.25 14.53 16.57
N LEU A 339 29.30 14.30 15.66
CA LEU A 339 28.30 15.31 15.29
C LEU A 339 27.00 15.21 16.12
N LYS A 340 26.97 14.44 17.20
CA LYS A 340 25.78 14.21 18.01
C LYS A 340 25.11 15.50 18.48
N ASN A 341 25.89 16.50 18.82
CA ASN A 341 25.39 17.84 19.25
C ASN A 341 24.73 18.63 18.10
N LEU A 342 25.09 18.34 16.84
CA LEU A 342 24.53 19.01 15.67
C LEU A 342 23.26 18.32 15.18
N HIS A 343 23.27 17.00 15.00
CA HIS A 343 22.11 16.27 14.45
C HIS A 343 21.03 15.96 15.50
N LYS A 344 21.36 15.95 16.80
CA LYS A 344 20.42 15.70 17.92
C LYS A 344 19.61 14.40 17.81
N LEU A 345 20.06 13.44 17.00
CA LEU A 345 19.43 12.13 16.88
C LEU A 345 19.79 11.27 18.10
N ASN A 346 18.89 10.37 18.49
CA ASN A 346 19.15 9.41 19.56
C ASN A 346 19.98 8.21 19.04
N ASP A 347 20.48 7.37 19.97
CA ASP A 347 21.37 6.24 19.62
C ASP A 347 20.67 5.07 18.92
N ASN A 348 19.38 5.19 18.62
CA ASN A 348 18.57 4.18 17.92
C ASN A 348 18.45 4.42 16.40
N TYR A 349 19.14 5.42 15.88
CA TYR A 349 19.19 5.71 14.44
C TYR A 349 20.44 5.17 13.75
#